data_90a2e3383753f2bb0ad15bb81330352f
#
_entry.id   90a2e3383753f2bb0ad15bb81330352f
#
_cell.length_a   1.000
_cell.length_b   1.000
_cell.length_c   1.000
_cell.angle_alpha   90.00
_cell.angle_beta   90.00
_cell.angle_gamma   90.00
#
_symmetry.space_group_name_H-M   'P 1'
#
loop_
_entity.id
_entity.type
_entity.pdbx_description
1 polymer ?
#
loop_
_entity_poly.entity_id
_entity_poly.type
_entity_poly.pdbx_seq_one_letter_code
_entity_poly.pdbx_strand_id
1 'polypeptide(L)'
;MADMHWDALWTNVHLATLAADADGYGEIRDGAIAVKDGRIAWLGARADLPANAHAAREHDGGGAWLTPGLIDCHTHLVYAGNRSNEFEARLNGVPYEQIARAGGGILSTVRATRAASEDALAEASLPRLNALRAEGVTTVELKSGYGLDLETERRMLCVARRFGQSLPVRVRTTFLGAHAVPPEFAGRADDYIDHLCADVLPALATEGLVDAVDAFCETIGFSPAQTARMFDAAQRLGLPVKLHAEQLSDQGGAALVARYGGLSADHLECLTDAGVAAMAQAGTVAVLLPGAFYCLRETRLPPMDALRAAGVPMAVSTDCNPGTSPLTSLLLAMNMACTLFRLTPLEALAGATRHAAAALGLAGTCGVLAPGCAADFALWRIDRPADLAYAMGLNPCMGVVKDGVVV
;
A
#
# COMPACT_ATOMS: atom_id res chain seq x y z
N MET A 1 -33.32 -27.23 -7.13
CA MET A 1 -32.39 -26.09 -7.05
C MET A 1 -31.94 -26.02 -5.62
N ALA A 2 -30.63 -25.98 -5.35
CA ALA A 2 -30.13 -25.87 -3.98
C ALA A 2 -30.60 -24.54 -3.38
N ASP A 3 -31.03 -24.57 -2.13
CA ASP A 3 -31.43 -23.36 -1.39
C ASP A 3 -30.17 -22.47 -1.27
N MET A 4 -30.21 -21.25 -1.82
CA MET A 4 -29.11 -20.30 -1.70
C MET A 4 -29.26 -19.55 -0.39
N HIS A 5 -28.52 -19.99 0.63
CA HIS A 5 -28.49 -19.36 1.94
C HIS A 5 -27.20 -18.58 2.13
N TRP A 6 -27.30 -17.24 2.23
CA TRP A 6 -26.20 -16.31 2.41
C TRP A 6 -26.14 -15.81 3.86
N ASP A 7 -24.97 -15.35 4.28
CA ASP A 7 -24.78 -14.76 5.61
C ASP A 7 -25.30 -13.33 5.67
N ALA A 8 -25.13 -12.59 4.57
CA ALA A 8 -25.60 -11.22 4.43
C ALA A 8 -25.90 -10.87 2.97
N LEU A 9 -26.84 -9.94 2.77
CA LEU A 9 -27.22 -9.38 1.49
C LEU A 9 -27.38 -7.87 1.63
N TRP A 10 -26.70 -7.12 0.78
CA TRP A 10 -26.91 -5.68 0.60
C TRP A 10 -27.71 -5.45 -0.66
N THR A 11 -28.80 -4.70 -0.56
CA THR A 11 -29.66 -4.26 -1.67
C THR A 11 -29.74 -2.76 -1.74
N ASN A 12 -30.37 -2.20 -2.78
CA ASN A 12 -30.51 -0.77 -2.97
C ASN A 12 -29.15 -0.05 -2.90
N VAL A 13 -28.18 -0.58 -3.67
CA VAL A 13 -26.81 -0.07 -3.78
C VAL A 13 -26.44 0.10 -5.26
N HIS A 14 -25.45 0.93 -5.53
CA HIS A 14 -24.79 0.96 -6.82
C HIS A 14 -23.39 0.34 -6.67
N LEU A 15 -23.01 -0.57 -7.56
CA LEU A 15 -21.72 -1.24 -7.49
C LEU A 15 -20.76 -0.64 -8.51
N ALA A 16 -19.54 -0.38 -8.09
CA ALA A 16 -18.38 -0.18 -8.96
C ALA A 16 -17.44 -1.37 -8.74
N THR A 17 -17.50 -2.34 -9.63
CA THR A 17 -16.85 -3.64 -9.41
C THR A 17 -15.34 -3.60 -9.55
N LEU A 18 -14.83 -2.67 -10.35
CA LEU A 18 -13.41 -2.58 -10.72
C LEU A 18 -12.86 -3.90 -11.32
N ALA A 19 -13.72 -4.78 -11.83
CA ALA A 19 -13.30 -6.00 -12.51
C ALA A 19 -12.43 -5.66 -13.73
N ALA A 20 -11.42 -6.49 -14.00
CA ALA A 20 -10.42 -6.18 -15.02
C ALA A 20 -10.95 -6.20 -16.45
N ASP A 21 -11.98 -6.99 -16.68
CA ASP A 21 -12.68 -7.18 -17.97
C ASP A 21 -13.91 -6.27 -18.15
N ALA A 22 -14.23 -5.44 -17.14
CA ALA A 22 -15.36 -4.53 -17.19
C ALA A 22 -14.99 -3.19 -17.84
N ASP A 23 -15.95 -2.58 -18.54
CA ASP A 23 -15.82 -1.22 -19.04
C ASP A 23 -15.85 -0.21 -17.89
N GLY A 24 -14.94 0.75 -17.90
CA GLY A 24 -14.88 1.82 -16.91
C GLY A 24 -14.74 1.29 -15.48
N TYR A 25 -15.65 1.71 -14.59
CA TYR A 25 -15.69 1.26 -13.20
C TYR A 25 -16.38 -0.10 -13.01
N GLY A 26 -16.93 -0.72 -14.07
CA GLY A 26 -17.79 -1.91 -13.94
C GLY A 26 -19.06 -1.62 -13.18
N GLU A 27 -19.78 -0.56 -13.56
CA GLU A 27 -20.94 -0.05 -12.84
C GLU A 27 -22.16 -0.98 -12.99
N ILE A 28 -22.79 -1.30 -11.84
CA ILE A 28 -24.12 -1.94 -11.78
C ILE A 28 -25.02 -1.03 -10.94
N ARG A 29 -25.96 -0.34 -11.61
CA ARG A 29 -26.94 0.51 -10.95
C ARG A 29 -28.08 -0.32 -10.38
N ASP A 30 -28.68 0.14 -9.26
CA ASP A 30 -29.69 -0.61 -8.52
C ASP A 30 -29.28 -2.09 -8.36
N GLY A 31 -28.10 -2.28 -7.79
CA GLY A 31 -27.47 -3.56 -7.63
C GLY A 31 -27.74 -4.19 -6.27
N ALA A 32 -27.24 -5.41 -6.13
CA ALA A 32 -27.16 -6.13 -4.86
C ALA A 32 -25.88 -6.96 -4.81
N ILE A 33 -25.39 -7.22 -3.58
CA ILE A 33 -24.22 -8.06 -3.32
C ILE A 33 -24.51 -8.98 -2.13
N ALA A 34 -24.23 -10.26 -2.29
CA ALA A 34 -24.42 -11.28 -1.30
C ALA A 34 -23.09 -11.84 -0.81
N VAL A 35 -23.03 -12.13 0.47
CA VAL A 35 -21.84 -12.64 1.16
C VAL A 35 -22.12 -13.98 1.80
N LYS A 36 -21.16 -14.90 1.66
CA LYS A 36 -21.13 -16.17 2.38
C LYS A 36 -19.71 -16.53 2.79
N ASP A 37 -19.53 -16.94 4.03
CA ASP A 37 -18.24 -17.38 4.59
C ASP A 37 -17.12 -16.33 4.36
N GLY A 38 -17.45 -15.04 4.56
CA GLY A 38 -16.52 -13.92 4.38
C GLY A 38 -16.14 -13.60 2.93
N ARG A 39 -16.81 -14.23 1.95
CA ARG A 39 -16.54 -14.01 0.52
C ARG A 39 -17.79 -13.51 -0.21
N ILE A 40 -17.57 -12.80 -1.30
CA ILE A 40 -18.65 -12.43 -2.23
C ILE A 40 -19.16 -13.71 -2.88
N ALA A 41 -20.42 -14.06 -2.61
CA ALA A 41 -21.07 -15.23 -3.16
C ALA A 41 -21.81 -14.93 -4.47
N TRP A 42 -22.38 -13.71 -4.56
CA TRP A 42 -23.11 -13.24 -5.74
C TRP A 42 -23.11 -11.70 -5.77
N LEU A 43 -23.15 -11.13 -6.96
CA LEU A 43 -23.44 -9.71 -7.19
C LEU A 43 -24.09 -9.53 -8.56
N GLY A 44 -24.90 -8.50 -8.72
CA GLY A 44 -25.61 -8.20 -9.97
C GLY A 44 -26.64 -7.11 -9.81
N ALA A 45 -27.43 -6.88 -10.86
CA ALA A 45 -28.59 -6.01 -10.75
C ALA A 45 -29.63 -6.64 -9.79
N ARG A 46 -30.27 -5.80 -8.98
CA ARG A 46 -31.28 -6.29 -8.02
C ARG A 46 -32.42 -7.07 -8.68
N ALA A 47 -32.76 -6.72 -9.90
CA ALA A 47 -33.76 -7.42 -10.68
C ALA A 47 -33.38 -8.87 -11.03
N ASP A 48 -32.09 -9.18 -11.05
CA ASP A 48 -31.53 -10.51 -11.34
C ASP A 48 -31.32 -11.36 -10.08
N LEU A 49 -31.74 -10.84 -8.91
CA LEU A 49 -31.61 -11.57 -7.65
C LEU A 49 -32.40 -12.88 -7.72
N PRO A 50 -31.78 -14.04 -7.44
CA PRO A 50 -32.47 -15.32 -7.50
C PRO A 50 -33.68 -15.37 -6.60
N ALA A 51 -34.84 -15.82 -7.10
CA ALA A 51 -36.11 -15.82 -6.37
C ALA A 51 -36.10 -16.71 -5.12
N ASN A 52 -35.15 -17.66 -5.02
CA ASN A 52 -34.95 -18.54 -3.87
C ASN A 52 -33.73 -18.13 -3.02
N ALA A 53 -33.27 -16.91 -3.17
CA ALA A 53 -32.17 -16.37 -2.36
C ALA A 53 -32.70 -15.94 -0.99
N HIS A 54 -31.99 -16.37 0.06
CA HIS A 54 -32.26 -15.99 1.44
C HIS A 54 -30.94 -15.58 2.12
N ALA A 55 -30.97 -14.53 2.90
CA ALA A 55 -29.83 -14.11 3.70
C ALA A 55 -30.20 -14.06 5.20
N ALA A 56 -29.26 -14.43 6.05
CA ALA A 56 -29.45 -14.34 7.49
C ALA A 56 -29.56 -12.88 7.97
N ARG A 57 -28.91 -11.96 7.25
CA ARG A 57 -28.97 -10.51 7.49
C ARG A 57 -29.18 -9.79 6.16
N GLU A 58 -30.09 -8.81 6.17
CA GLU A 58 -30.32 -7.95 5.03
C GLU A 58 -30.01 -6.51 5.40
N HIS A 59 -29.34 -5.81 4.47
CA HIS A 59 -28.93 -4.43 4.62
C HIS A 59 -29.47 -3.61 3.44
N ASP A 60 -30.21 -2.54 3.75
CA ASP A 60 -30.57 -1.53 2.76
C ASP A 60 -29.43 -0.50 2.64
N GLY A 61 -28.81 -0.42 1.47
CA GLY A 61 -27.72 0.51 1.24
C GLY A 61 -28.16 1.95 0.97
N GLY A 62 -29.48 2.23 0.91
CA GLY A 62 -30.00 3.59 0.76
C GLY A 62 -29.53 4.32 -0.50
N GLY A 63 -29.20 3.61 -1.58
CA GLY A 63 -28.67 4.17 -2.81
C GLY A 63 -27.16 4.51 -2.75
N ALA A 64 -26.44 4.05 -1.74
CA ALA A 64 -24.99 4.24 -1.64
C ALA A 64 -24.24 3.52 -2.77
N TRP A 65 -23.08 4.07 -3.13
CA TRP A 65 -22.11 3.35 -3.95
C TRP A 65 -21.27 2.39 -3.12
N LEU A 66 -21.03 1.19 -3.67
CA LEU A 66 -20.07 0.23 -3.16
C LEU A 66 -18.90 0.12 -4.11
N THR A 67 -17.71 0.18 -3.56
CA THR A 67 -16.46 -0.18 -4.24
C THR A 67 -15.79 -1.33 -3.50
N PRO A 68 -14.81 -2.04 -4.10
CA PRO A 68 -13.86 -2.81 -3.31
C PRO A 68 -13.32 -1.93 -2.18
N GLY A 69 -13.04 -2.52 -1.02
CA GLY A 69 -12.34 -1.81 0.04
C GLY A 69 -11.00 -1.29 -0.47
N LEU A 70 -10.65 -0.07 -0.10
CA LEU A 70 -9.40 0.54 -0.53
C LEU A 70 -8.20 -0.21 0.04
N ILE A 71 -7.09 -0.17 -0.68
CA ILE A 71 -5.84 -0.86 -0.35
C ILE A 71 -4.71 0.15 -0.40
N ASP A 72 -4.04 0.36 0.74
CA ASP A 72 -2.83 1.17 0.82
C ASP A 72 -1.61 0.24 0.77
N CYS A 73 -1.00 0.12 -0.41
CA CYS A 73 0.01 -0.90 -0.70
C CYS A 73 1.46 -0.46 -0.45
N HIS A 74 1.66 0.71 0.14
CA HIS A 74 2.99 1.21 0.49
C HIS A 74 2.89 2.17 1.68
N THR A 75 3.19 1.68 2.89
CA THR A 75 3.26 2.54 4.08
C THR A 75 4.40 2.15 5.01
N HIS A 76 4.91 3.14 5.74
CA HIS A 76 5.88 3.00 6.82
C HIS A 76 5.27 3.48 8.16
N LEU A 77 3.99 3.27 8.37
CA LEU A 77 3.25 3.91 9.47
C LEU A 77 3.62 3.41 10.88
N VAL A 78 4.39 2.29 11.00
CA VAL A 78 4.88 1.82 12.30
C VAL A 78 6.21 2.49 12.63
N TYR A 79 6.14 3.58 13.38
CA TYR A 79 7.31 4.32 13.89
C TYR A 79 6.96 5.13 15.13
N ALA A 80 8.00 5.50 15.91
CA ALA A 80 7.91 6.44 17.01
C ALA A 80 8.50 7.82 16.67
N GLY A 81 8.11 8.84 17.45
CA GLY A 81 8.50 10.23 17.21
C GLY A 81 7.75 10.88 16.05
N ASN A 82 8.18 12.08 15.70
CA ASN A 82 7.74 12.81 14.52
C ASN A 82 8.86 13.72 14.02
N ARG A 83 8.71 14.29 12.84
CA ARG A 83 9.71 15.15 12.20
C ARG A 83 9.18 16.54 11.91
N SER A 84 8.19 17.00 12.68
CA SER A 84 7.59 18.36 12.52
C SER A 84 8.63 19.47 12.73
N ASN A 85 9.56 19.29 13.67
CA ASN A 85 10.66 20.25 13.89
C ASN A 85 11.59 20.36 12.68
N GLU A 86 11.84 19.24 11.98
CA GLU A 86 12.63 19.25 10.75
C GLU A 86 11.87 19.92 9.60
N PHE A 87 10.56 19.69 9.53
CA PHE A 87 9.68 20.36 8.57
C PHE A 87 9.71 21.88 8.78
N GLU A 88 9.55 22.35 10.01
CA GLU A 88 9.64 23.76 10.36
C GLU A 88 11.03 24.34 10.01
N ALA A 89 12.11 23.66 10.40
CA ALA A 89 13.47 24.10 10.10
C ALA A 89 13.72 24.27 8.60
N ARG A 90 13.27 23.32 7.78
CA ARG A 90 13.37 23.41 6.31
C ARG A 90 12.63 24.64 5.76
N LEU A 91 11.43 24.91 6.24
CA LEU A 91 10.64 26.06 5.81
C LEU A 91 11.24 27.39 6.27
N ASN A 92 11.96 27.39 7.39
CA ASN A 92 12.76 28.52 7.86
C ASN A 92 14.12 28.66 7.16
N GLY A 93 14.38 27.86 6.12
CA GLY A 93 15.58 27.97 5.29
C GLY A 93 16.83 27.30 5.85
N VAL A 94 16.70 26.45 6.89
CA VAL A 94 17.83 25.67 7.40
C VAL A 94 18.23 24.61 6.37
N PRO A 95 19.50 24.59 5.92
CA PRO A 95 19.95 23.61 4.95
C PRO A 95 19.82 22.17 5.45
N TYR A 96 19.50 21.24 4.56
CA TYR A 96 19.35 19.82 4.90
C TYR A 96 20.59 19.24 5.61
N GLU A 97 21.79 19.62 5.18
CA GLU A 97 23.04 19.18 5.82
C GLU A 97 23.12 19.59 7.29
N GLN A 98 22.64 20.80 7.63
CA GLN A 98 22.62 21.27 9.02
C GLN A 98 21.62 20.48 9.85
N ILE A 99 20.44 20.18 9.30
CA ILE A 99 19.43 19.33 9.92
C ILE A 99 20.01 17.93 10.17
N ALA A 100 20.65 17.35 9.15
CA ALA A 100 21.28 16.02 9.27
C ALA A 100 22.39 15.99 10.31
N ARG A 101 23.29 17.00 10.33
CA ARG A 101 24.37 17.13 11.35
C ARG A 101 23.82 17.29 12.78
N ALA A 102 22.67 17.92 12.93
CA ALA A 102 21.97 18.04 14.20
C ALA A 102 21.27 16.72 14.63
N GLY A 103 21.45 15.66 13.85
CA GLY A 103 20.88 14.34 14.12
C GLY A 103 19.47 14.16 13.57
N GLY A 104 19.03 14.99 12.63
CA GLY A 104 17.78 14.83 11.89
C GLY A 104 17.86 13.74 10.81
N GLY A 105 16.84 13.72 9.95
CA GLY A 105 16.71 12.72 8.89
C GLY A 105 16.18 11.38 9.40
N ILE A 106 16.37 10.34 8.60
CA ILE A 106 15.88 8.98 8.93
C ILE A 106 16.41 8.48 10.27
N LEU A 107 17.65 8.84 10.64
CA LEU A 107 18.27 8.42 11.89
C LEU A 107 17.58 9.00 13.13
N SER A 108 16.87 10.12 13.03
CA SER A 108 16.05 10.62 14.15
C SER A 108 14.88 9.70 14.43
N THR A 109 14.21 9.24 13.37
CA THR A 109 13.13 8.25 13.48
C THR A 109 13.66 6.90 13.98
N VAL A 110 14.82 6.45 13.48
CA VAL A 110 15.46 5.20 13.94
C VAL A 110 15.72 5.25 15.45
N ARG A 111 16.33 6.33 15.96
CA ARG A 111 16.58 6.47 17.40
C ARG A 111 15.30 6.44 18.22
N ALA A 112 14.27 7.16 17.79
CA ALA A 112 12.98 7.19 18.49
C ALA A 112 12.29 5.80 18.48
N THR A 113 12.34 5.10 17.34
CA THR A 113 11.74 3.77 17.17
C THR A 113 12.49 2.72 18.00
N ARG A 114 13.83 2.75 18.02
CA ARG A 114 14.65 1.86 18.86
C ARG A 114 14.38 2.05 20.35
N ALA A 115 14.14 3.29 20.78
CA ALA A 115 13.85 3.62 22.17
C ALA A 115 12.44 3.25 22.63
N ALA A 116 11.50 3.05 21.71
CA ALA A 116 10.11 2.76 22.02
C ALA A 116 9.89 1.27 22.31
N SER A 117 9.04 0.98 23.30
CA SER A 117 8.53 -0.38 23.51
C SER A 117 7.54 -0.77 22.39
N GLU A 118 7.21 -2.06 22.29
CA GLU A 118 6.21 -2.55 21.34
C GLU A 118 4.84 -1.88 21.55
N ASP A 119 4.41 -1.74 22.81
CA ASP A 119 3.14 -1.06 23.11
C ASP A 119 3.17 0.43 22.76
N ALA A 120 4.28 1.12 23.01
CA ALA A 120 4.44 2.52 22.63
C ALA A 120 4.44 2.69 21.10
N LEU A 121 5.04 1.76 20.34
CA LEU A 121 4.97 1.75 18.88
C LEU A 121 3.55 1.51 18.39
N ALA A 122 2.83 0.57 18.99
CA ALA A 122 1.44 0.30 18.64
C ALA A 122 0.56 1.52 18.92
N GLU A 123 0.66 2.11 20.10
CA GLU A 123 -0.08 3.30 20.51
C GLU A 123 0.18 4.50 19.56
N ALA A 124 1.44 4.76 19.24
CA ALA A 124 1.83 5.84 18.32
C ALA A 124 1.36 5.60 16.88
N SER A 125 1.24 4.35 16.45
CA SER A 125 0.88 3.98 15.07
C SER A 125 -0.63 3.87 14.84
N LEU A 126 -1.39 3.52 15.86
CA LEU A 126 -2.83 3.28 15.76
C LEU A 126 -3.64 4.47 15.22
N PRO A 127 -3.38 5.74 15.58
CA PRO A 127 -4.10 6.86 15.00
C PRO A 127 -3.94 6.98 13.47
N ARG A 128 -2.73 6.68 12.94
CA ARG A 128 -2.45 6.70 11.51
C ARG A 128 -3.22 5.60 10.78
N LEU A 129 -3.22 4.39 11.32
CA LEU A 129 -3.97 3.28 10.77
C LEU A 129 -5.48 3.53 10.82
N ASN A 130 -5.99 4.09 11.92
CA ASN A 130 -7.40 4.40 12.05
C ASN A 130 -7.86 5.50 11.08
N ALA A 131 -7.02 6.47 10.76
CA ALA A 131 -7.32 7.47 9.75
C ALA A 131 -7.54 6.82 8.36
N LEU A 132 -6.64 5.90 7.96
CA LEU A 132 -6.80 5.14 6.71
C LEU A 132 -8.06 4.27 6.72
N ARG A 133 -8.31 3.54 7.82
CA ARG A 133 -9.49 2.68 7.96
C ARG A 133 -10.80 3.47 7.87
N ALA A 134 -10.84 4.65 8.45
CA ALA A 134 -12.01 5.54 8.39
C ALA A 134 -12.34 5.97 6.96
N GLU A 135 -11.36 5.95 6.05
CA GLU A 135 -11.50 6.23 4.61
C GLU A 135 -11.75 4.97 3.77
N GLY A 136 -12.21 3.87 4.36
CA GLY A 136 -12.55 2.66 3.60
C GLY A 136 -11.38 1.74 3.27
N VAL A 137 -10.20 1.94 3.87
CA VAL A 137 -9.06 1.03 3.69
C VAL A 137 -9.31 -0.26 4.46
N THR A 138 -9.35 -1.37 3.73
CA THR A 138 -9.55 -2.73 4.27
C THR A 138 -8.29 -3.59 4.24
N THR A 139 -7.28 -3.17 3.49
CA THR A 139 -5.99 -3.85 3.39
C THR A 139 -4.87 -2.79 3.40
N VAL A 140 -3.81 -3.05 4.16
CA VAL A 140 -2.67 -2.14 4.27
C VAL A 140 -1.36 -2.90 4.29
N GLU A 141 -0.34 -2.38 3.62
CA GLU A 141 1.04 -2.81 3.79
C GLU A 141 1.69 -2.03 4.93
N LEU A 142 2.35 -2.74 5.83
CA LEU A 142 3.14 -2.16 6.91
C LEU A 142 4.60 -2.60 6.75
N LYS A 143 5.44 -1.66 6.30
CA LYS A 143 6.89 -1.88 6.17
C LYS A 143 7.58 -1.65 7.51
N SER A 144 8.60 -2.45 7.82
CA SER A 144 9.61 -2.11 8.82
C SER A 144 10.63 -1.11 8.25
N GLY A 145 11.84 -1.04 8.76
CA GLY A 145 12.92 -0.21 8.18
C GLY A 145 13.28 1.03 8.98
N TYR A 146 12.73 1.19 10.18
CA TYR A 146 13.19 2.19 11.16
C TYR A 146 13.85 1.56 12.39
N GLY A 147 14.03 0.24 12.39
CA GLY A 147 14.84 -0.44 13.39
C GLY A 147 16.31 -0.50 12.99
N LEU A 148 16.54 -1.02 11.80
CA LEU A 148 17.85 -1.29 11.21
C LEU A 148 18.72 -2.23 12.07
N ASP A 149 18.09 -2.95 13.00
CA ASP A 149 18.62 -4.05 13.78
C ASP A 149 17.56 -5.13 13.99
N LEU A 150 17.98 -6.35 14.26
CA LEU A 150 17.07 -7.51 14.37
C LEU A 150 15.95 -7.28 15.39
N GLU A 151 16.29 -6.78 16.57
CA GLU A 151 15.34 -6.66 17.69
C GLU A 151 14.24 -5.60 17.39
N THR A 152 14.63 -4.47 16.83
CA THR A 152 13.68 -3.39 16.55
C THR A 152 12.87 -3.67 15.31
N GLU A 153 13.47 -4.25 14.24
CA GLU A 153 12.75 -4.69 13.05
C GLU A 153 11.68 -5.74 13.41
N ARG A 154 12.04 -6.73 14.26
CA ARG A 154 11.10 -7.71 14.82
C ARG A 154 9.94 -7.01 15.52
N ARG A 155 10.23 -6.08 16.41
CA ARG A 155 9.23 -5.33 17.19
C ARG A 155 8.25 -4.56 16.30
N MET A 156 8.75 -3.91 15.25
CA MET A 156 7.92 -3.21 14.26
C MET A 156 6.99 -4.19 13.53
N LEU A 157 7.51 -5.32 13.08
CA LEU A 157 6.73 -6.34 12.38
C LEU A 157 5.72 -7.05 13.31
N CYS A 158 6.06 -7.25 14.59
CA CYS A 158 5.12 -7.76 15.60
C CYS A 158 3.93 -6.79 15.80
N VAL A 159 4.20 -5.49 15.89
CA VAL A 159 3.13 -4.47 15.95
C VAL A 159 2.25 -4.53 14.71
N ALA A 160 2.84 -4.66 13.53
CA ALA A 160 2.09 -4.79 12.28
C ALA A 160 1.19 -6.05 12.28
N ARG A 161 1.71 -7.21 12.69
CA ARG A 161 0.92 -8.45 12.83
C ARG A 161 -0.20 -8.31 13.86
N ARG A 162 0.09 -7.69 15.01
CA ARG A 162 -0.88 -7.42 16.07
C ARG A 162 -2.07 -6.61 15.53
N PHE A 163 -1.85 -5.61 14.70
CA PHE A 163 -2.93 -4.84 14.08
C PHE A 163 -3.81 -5.72 13.19
N GLY A 164 -3.21 -6.56 12.34
CA GLY A 164 -3.99 -7.49 11.50
C GLY A 164 -4.77 -8.54 12.27
N GLN A 165 -4.35 -8.87 13.50
CA GLN A 165 -5.04 -9.83 14.37
C GLN A 165 -6.14 -9.19 15.22
N SER A 166 -5.95 -7.92 15.63
CA SER A 166 -6.83 -7.26 16.60
C SER A 166 -7.82 -6.27 15.98
N LEU A 167 -7.62 -5.87 14.73
CA LEU A 167 -8.45 -4.89 14.04
C LEU A 167 -9.01 -5.49 12.75
N PRO A 168 -10.19 -5.05 12.30
CA PRO A 168 -10.79 -5.51 11.06
C PRO A 168 -10.08 -4.85 9.85
N VAL A 169 -8.84 -5.24 9.61
CA VAL A 169 -8.00 -4.82 8.48
C VAL A 169 -7.05 -5.96 8.11
N ARG A 170 -6.87 -6.22 6.82
CA ARG A 170 -5.83 -7.15 6.36
C ARG A 170 -4.50 -6.42 6.33
N VAL A 171 -3.51 -6.99 6.99
CA VAL A 171 -2.14 -6.45 7.02
C VAL A 171 -1.21 -7.35 6.22
N ARG A 172 -0.42 -6.74 5.35
CA ARG A 172 0.75 -7.35 4.72
C ARG A 172 2.00 -6.70 5.30
N THR A 173 2.91 -7.51 5.80
CA THR A 173 4.15 -7.03 6.41
C THR A 173 5.30 -7.13 5.42
N THR A 174 6.07 -6.06 5.28
CA THR A 174 7.23 -6.01 4.40
C THR A 174 8.48 -5.69 5.20
N PHE A 175 9.49 -6.56 5.12
CA PHE A 175 10.79 -6.30 5.71
C PHE A 175 11.58 -5.32 4.85
N LEU A 176 11.96 -4.19 5.42
CA LEU A 176 12.76 -3.14 4.78
C LEU A 176 14.02 -2.82 5.60
N GLY A 177 14.76 -3.83 6.05
CA GLY A 177 16.04 -3.60 6.75
C GLY A 177 17.05 -2.85 5.89
N ALA A 178 17.02 -3.06 4.57
CA ALA A 178 17.83 -2.32 3.60
C ALA A 178 17.22 -0.94 3.25
N HIS A 179 16.84 -0.15 4.26
CA HIS A 179 16.31 1.21 4.11
C HIS A 179 17.41 2.28 4.23
N ALA A 180 18.31 2.12 5.20
CA ALA A 180 19.48 2.96 5.39
C ALA A 180 20.58 2.17 6.11
N VAL A 181 21.81 2.64 5.99
CA VAL A 181 22.93 2.06 6.76
C VAL A 181 22.89 2.62 8.17
N PRO A 182 22.77 1.77 9.22
CA PRO A 182 22.76 2.24 10.59
C PRO A 182 24.14 2.71 11.05
N PRO A 183 24.23 3.55 12.10
CA PRO A 183 25.49 4.10 12.57
C PRO A 183 26.57 3.05 12.89
N GLU A 184 26.18 1.87 13.38
CA GLU A 184 27.06 0.76 13.73
C GLU A 184 27.80 0.18 12.51
N PHE A 185 27.23 0.38 11.32
CA PHE A 185 27.79 -0.04 10.03
C PHE A 185 28.22 1.15 9.16
N ALA A 186 28.38 2.35 9.72
CA ALA A 186 28.78 3.52 8.95
C ALA A 186 30.03 3.25 8.09
N GLY A 187 29.93 3.49 6.77
CA GLY A 187 30.98 3.20 5.80
C GLY A 187 31.17 1.72 5.45
N ARG A 188 30.33 0.81 5.96
CA ARG A 188 30.39 -0.64 5.75
C ARG A 188 29.06 -1.21 5.26
N ALA A 189 28.50 -0.61 4.22
CA ALA A 189 27.19 -1.00 3.69
C ALA A 189 27.15 -2.47 3.22
N ASP A 190 28.26 -3.01 2.70
CA ASP A 190 28.34 -4.40 2.30
C ASP A 190 28.27 -5.36 3.47
N ASP A 191 28.96 -5.06 4.58
CA ASP A 191 28.90 -5.86 5.80
C ASP A 191 27.47 -5.84 6.39
N TYR A 192 26.79 -4.68 6.28
CA TYR A 192 25.41 -4.56 6.74
C TYR A 192 24.46 -5.42 5.90
N ILE A 193 24.58 -5.39 4.58
CA ILE A 193 23.79 -6.27 3.69
C ILE A 193 24.07 -7.74 3.97
N ASP A 194 25.34 -8.13 4.20
CA ASP A 194 25.66 -9.50 4.57
C ASP A 194 24.99 -9.91 5.89
N HIS A 195 24.99 -9.03 6.89
CA HIS A 195 24.30 -9.25 8.16
C HIS A 195 22.77 -9.38 7.96
N LEU A 196 22.16 -8.50 7.15
CA LEU A 196 20.73 -8.60 6.86
C LEU A 196 20.38 -9.94 6.17
N CYS A 197 21.20 -10.37 5.20
CA CYS A 197 20.97 -11.60 4.44
C CYS A 197 21.21 -12.88 5.24
N ALA A 198 22.23 -12.89 6.12
CA ALA A 198 22.65 -14.08 6.85
C ALA A 198 21.89 -14.27 8.17
N ASP A 199 21.58 -13.19 8.87
CA ASP A 199 21.10 -13.25 10.25
C ASP A 199 19.68 -12.69 10.39
N VAL A 200 19.43 -11.43 9.94
CA VAL A 200 18.19 -10.70 10.26
C VAL A 200 17.00 -11.26 9.50
N LEU A 201 17.07 -11.29 8.16
CA LEU A 201 15.95 -11.72 7.32
C LEU A 201 15.56 -13.19 7.58
N PRO A 202 16.51 -14.15 7.68
CA PRO A 202 16.16 -15.54 8.00
C PRO A 202 15.47 -15.70 9.36
N ALA A 203 15.92 -14.97 10.38
CA ALA A 203 15.30 -15.02 11.71
C ALA A 203 13.85 -14.53 11.65
N LEU A 204 13.58 -13.36 11.05
CA LEU A 204 12.24 -12.79 10.93
C LEU A 204 11.31 -13.62 10.05
N ALA A 205 11.84 -14.23 8.98
CA ALA A 205 11.09 -15.13 8.10
C ALA A 205 10.67 -16.40 8.84
N THR A 206 11.57 -16.99 9.64
CA THR A 206 11.28 -18.20 10.45
C THR A 206 10.18 -17.94 11.47
N GLU A 207 10.08 -16.72 11.99
CA GLU A 207 9.02 -16.29 12.91
C GLU A 207 7.69 -15.99 12.21
N GLY A 208 7.62 -16.10 10.86
CA GLY A 208 6.41 -15.79 10.08
C GLY A 208 6.04 -14.31 10.06
N LEU A 209 7.02 -13.43 10.29
CA LEU A 209 6.80 -11.99 10.38
C LEU A 209 6.88 -11.26 9.04
N VAL A 210 7.37 -11.90 7.97
CA VAL A 210 7.66 -11.29 6.69
C VAL A 210 6.80 -11.89 5.58
N ASP A 211 6.02 -11.05 4.89
CA ASP A 211 5.26 -11.45 3.69
C ASP A 211 5.96 -11.04 2.40
N ALA A 212 6.82 -10.01 2.44
CA ALA A 212 7.62 -9.55 1.31
C ALA A 212 8.91 -8.86 1.81
N VAL A 213 9.89 -8.71 0.92
CA VAL A 213 11.15 -8.01 1.18
C VAL A 213 11.26 -6.80 0.27
N ASP A 214 11.74 -5.69 0.81
CA ASP A 214 11.94 -4.44 0.10
C ASP A 214 13.34 -3.89 0.38
N ALA A 215 13.82 -3.00 -0.46
CA ALA A 215 15.08 -2.27 -0.29
C ALA A 215 14.96 -0.86 -0.87
N PHE A 216 15.80 0.06 -0.43
CA PHE A 216 15.93 1.39 -0.98
C PHE A 216 17.13 1.44 -1.93
N CYS A 217 16.87 1.24 -3.24
CA CYS A 217 17.89 1.21 -4.28
C CYS A 217 18.12 2.61 -4.84
N GLU A 218 19.02 3.34 -4.22
CA GLU A 218 19.33 4.73 -4.56
C GLU A 218 20.80 5.09 -4.28
N THR A 219 21.27 6.19 -4.85
CA THR A 219 22.63 6.69 -4.62
C THR A 219 22.94 6.99 -3.15
N ILE A 220 21.92 7.33 -2.38
CA ILE A 220 22.01 7.58 -0.93
C ILE A 220 21.59 6.37 -0.08
N GLY A 221 21.13 5.31 -0.71
CA GLY A 221 20.71 4.04 -0.11
C GLY A 221 21.66 2.90 -0.46
N PHE A 222 21.14 1.89 -1.09
CA PHE A 222 21.89 0.70 -1.49
C PHE A 222 22.02 0.61 -3.01
N SER A 223 23.18 0.10 -3.47
CA SER A 223 23.45 -0.12 -4.87
C SER A 223 22.60 -1.29 -5.43
N PRO A 224 22.42 -1.37 -6.78
CA PRO A 224 21.76 -2.50 -7.40
C PRO A 224 22.40 -3.86 -7.05
N ALA A 225 23.73 -3.92 -6.88
CA ALA A 225 24.43 -5.15 -6.49
C ALA A 225 24.10 -5.56 -5.05
N GLN A 226 24.03 -4.64 -4.12
CA GLN A 226 23.61 -4.86 -2.74
C GLN A 226 22.14 -5.28 -2.66
N THR A 227 21.27 -4.61 -3.42
CA THR A 227 19.86 -4.95 -3.55
C THR A 227 19.66 -6.36 -4.10
N ALA A 228 20.42 -6.75 -5.12
CA ALA A 228 20.38 -8.10 -5.68
C ALA A 228 20.71 -9.18 -4.63
N ARG A 229 21.69 -8.94 -3.74
CA ARG A 229 22.02 -9.87 -2.64
C ARG A 229 20.84 -10.04 -1.66
N MET A 230 20.14 -8.94 -1.33
CA MET A 230 18.90 -9.00 -0.54
C MET A 230 17.82 -9.84 -1.23
N PHE A 231 17.63 -9.64 -2.54
CA PHE A 231 16.64 -10.38 -3.31
C PHE A 231 17.00 -11.86 -3.47
N ASP A 232 18.28 -12.19 -3.63
CA ASP A 232 18.75 -13.58 -3.60
C ASP A 232 18.45 -14.25 -2.26
N ALA A 233 18.62 -13.52 -1.15
CA ALA A 233 18.28 -14.02 0.18
C ALA A 233 16.75 -14.22 0.34
N ALA A 234 15.95 -13.28 -0.13
CA ALA A 234 14.49 -13.37 -0.14
C ALA A 234 14.01 -14.58 -0.96
N GLN A 235 14.53 -14.77 -2.17
CA GLN A 235 14.17 -15.92 -3.03
C GLN A 235 14.50 -17.26 -2.39
N ARG A 236 15.65 -17.39 -1.72
CA ARG A 236 16.01 -18.63 -0.98
C ARG A 236 15.00 -18.97 0.11
N LEU A 237 14.32 -17.96 0.66
CA LEU A 237 13.27 -18.10 1.68
C LEU A 237 11.85 -18.18 1.10
N GLY A 238 11.71 -18.14 -0.23
CA GLY A 238 10.42 -18.14 -0.91
C GLY A 238 9.60 -16.85 -0.71
N LEU A 239 10.27 -15.75 -0.38
CA LEU A 239 9.64 -14.46 -0.15
C LEU A 239 9.63 -13.61 -1.43
N PRO A 240 8.48 -13.01 -1.80
CA PRO A 240 8.42 -12.07 -2.91
C PRO A 240 9.16 -10.76 -2.56
N VAL A 241 9.54 -10.03 -3.60
CA VAL A 241 10.30 -8.78 -3.46
C VAL A 241 9.53 -7.59 -4.03
N LYS A 242 9.84 -6.42 -3.49
CA LYS A 242 9.41 -5.09 -3.93
C LYS A 242 10.63 -4.18 -3.94
N LEU A 243 10.52 -2.95 -4.46
CA LEU A 243 11.66 -2.03 -4.45
C LEU A 243 11.24 -0.57 -4.44
N HIS A 244 11.80 0.23 -3.53
CA HIS A 244 11.90 1.67 -3.72
C HIS A 244 12.95 1.92 -4.81
N ALA A 245 12.53 2.44 -5.95
CA ALA A 245 13.34 2.51 -7.16
C ALA A 245 13.14 3.82 -7.90
N GLU A 246 14.22 4.34 -8.49
CA GLU A 246 14.20 5.50 -9.38
C GLU A 246 13.48 6.72 -8.79
N GLN A 247 13.54 6.93 -7.48
CA GLN A 247 12.97 8.10 -6.82
C GLN A 247 13.84 9.35 -7.07
N LEU A 248 15.15 9.23 -6.83
CA LEU A 248 16.10 10.35 -6.89
C LEU A 248 17.04 10.24 -8.09
N SER A 249 17.25 9.02 -8.60
CA SER A 249 18.20 8.72 -9.67
C SER A 249 17.80 7.45 -10.41
N ASP A 250 18.26 7.30 -11.65
CA ASP A 250 18.16 6.04 -12.39
C ASP A 250 19.30 5.10 -11.96
N GLN A 251 18.94 4.07 -11.19
CA GLN A 251 19.86 3.02 -10.78
C GLN A 251 19.57 1.67 -11.50
N GLY A 252 18.57 1.63 -12.37
CA GLY A 252 18.09 0.39 -13.00
C GLY A 252 17.38 -0.55 -12.01
N GLY A 253 16.89 -0.02 -10.89
CA GLY A 253 16.20 -0.77 -9.82
C GLY A 253 14.89 -1.40 -10.29
N ALA A 254 14.10 -0.68 -11.09
CA ALA A 254 12.85 -1.21 -11.64
C ALA A 254 13.10 -2.41 -12.57
N ALA A 255 14.15 -2.35 -13.41
CA ALA A 255 14.55 -3.47 -14.21
C ALA A 255 15.15 -4.62 -13.36
N LEU A 256 15.82 -4.28 -12.26
CA LEU A 256 16.32 -5.27 -11.30
C LEU A 256 15.17 -6.03 -10.66
N VAL A 257 14.21 -5.34 -10.01
CA VAL A 257 13.10 -6.02 -9.32
C VAL A 257 12.24 -6.82 -10.31
N ALA A 258 12.05 -6.34 -11.54
CA ALA A 258 11.33 -7.05 -12.60
C ALA A 258 12.01 -8.40 -12.94
N ARG A 259 13.35 -8.45 -13.02
CA ARG A 259 14.09 -9.71 -13.23
C ARG A 259 13.88 -10.75 -12.13
N TYR A 260 13.59 -10.30 -10.92
CA TYR A 260 13.26 -11.17 -9.78
C TYR A 260 11.76 -11.54 -9.73
N GLY A 261 10.96 -11.15 -10.72
CA GLY A 261 9.51 -11.33 -10.70
C GLY A 261 8.85 -10.56 -9.56
N GLY A 262 9.43 -9.41 -9.20
CA GLY A 262 8.98 -8.63 -8.06
C GLY A 262 7.58 -8.06 -8.23
N LEU A 263 6.88 -7.90 -7.10
CA LEU A 263 5.49 -7.45 -7.05
C LEU A 263 5.34 -6.01 -7.52
N SER A 264 6.25 -5.12 -7.10
CA SER A 264 6.18 -3.70 -7.48
C SER A 264 7.56 -3.03 -7.50
N ALA A 265 7.62 -1.92 -8.24
CA ALA A 265 8.64 -0.89 -8.15
C ALA A 265 7.93 0.42 -7.79
N ASP A 266 8.43 1.10 -6.76
CA ASP A 266 7.71 2.15 -6.06
C ASP A 266 8.47 3.48 -6.21
N HIS A 267 7.80 4.63 -6.34
CA HIS A 267 8.23 5.99 -6.67
C HIS A 267 8.31 6.26 -8.18
N LEU A 268 9.44 5.98 -8.84
CA LEU A 268 9.61 5.91 -10.30
C LEU A 268 9.76 7.28 -11.01
N GLU A 269 10.07 8.37 -10.32
CA GLU A 269 10.26 9.70 -10.89
C GLU A 269 11.41 9.73 -11.93
N CYS A 270 12.42 8.87 -11.72
CA CYS A 270 13.60 8.76 -12.61
C CYS A 270 13.56 7.53 -13.54
N LEU A 271 12.41 6.84 -13.64
CA LEU A 271 12.27 5.64 -14.44
C LEU A 271 12.55 5.89 -15.93
N THR A 272 13.30 5.00 -16.57
CA THR A 272 13.61 5.02 -17.99
C THR A 272 12.73 4.06 -18.79
N ASP A 273 12.70 4.22 -20.13
CA ASP A 273 11.96 3.35 -21.03
C ASP A 273 12.38 1.87 -20.90
N ALA A 274 13.65 1.61 -20.61
CA ALA A 274 14.14 0.24 -20.37
C ALA A 274 13.52 -0.35 -19.10
N GLY A 275 13.38 0.44 -18.04
CA GLY A 275 12.69 0.03 -16.82
C GLY A 275 11.21 -0.22 -17.06
N VAL A 276 10.52 0.66 -17.81
CA VAL A 276 9.12 0.48 -18.21
C VAL A 276 8.93 -0.84 -18.97
N ALA A 277 9.79 -1.12 -19.96
CA ALA A 277 9.70 -2.35 -20.75
C ALA A 277 9.91 -3.62 -19.89
N ALA A 278 10.87 -3.56 -18.95
CA ALA A 278 11.13 -4.67 -18.02
C ALA A 278 9.93 -4.94 -17.10
N MET A 279 9.33 -3.88 -16.54
CA MET A 279 8.14 -3.98 -15.69
C MET A 279 6.94 -4.55 -16.45
N ALA A 280 6.70 -4.06 -17.67
CA ALA A 280 5.61 -4.56 -18.53
C ALA A 280 5.76 -6.06 -18.82
N GLN A 281 6.99 -6.49 -19.15
CA GLN A 281 7.28 -7.91 -19.45
C GLN A 281 7.08 -8.81 -18.21
N ALA A 282 7.44 -8.33 -17.03
CA ALA A 282 7.38 -9.11 -15.78
C ALA A 282 5.98 -9.02 -15.11
N GLY A 283 5.13 -8.08 -15.50
CA GLY A 283 3.87 -7.79 -14.79
C GLY A 283 4.09 -7.07 -13.45
N THR A 284 5.25 -6.45 -13.24
CA THR A 284 5.57 -5.69 -12.03
C THR A 284 4.74 -4.41 -11.98
N VAL A 285 4.10 -4.15 -10.83
CA VAL A 285 3.23 -2.97 -10.64
C VAL A 285 4.07 -1.72 -10.40
N ALA A 286 3.69 -0.59 -11.03
CA ALA A 286 4.21 0.73 -10.72
C ALA A 286 3.43 1.34 -9.55
N VAL A 287 4.05 1.53 -8.39
CA VAL A 287 3.41 2.18 -7.25
C VAL A 287 3.79 3.65 -7.20
N LEU A 288 2.79 4.50 -7.40
CA LEU A 288 2.92 5.95 -7.46
C LEU A 288 2.65 6.56 -6.09
N LEU A 289 3.54 7.45 -5.64
CA LEU A 289 3.56 7.99 -4.28
C LEU A 289 3.45 9.53 -4.29
N PRO A 290 2.27 10.07 -4.62
CA PRO A 290 2.10 11.51 -4.84
C PRO A 290 2.32 12.34 -3.56
N GLY A 291 2.18 11.76 -2.37
CA GLY A 291 2.47 12.40 -1.10
C GLY A 291 3.95 12.75 -0.95
N ALA A 292 4.85 11.81 -1.26
CA ALA A 292 6.29 12.04 -1.26
C ALA A 292 6.70 13.08 -2.31
N PHE A 293 6.19 12.94 -3.53
CA PHE A 293 6.41 13.90 -4.61
C PHE A 293 6.05 15.34 -4.18
N TYR A 294 4.89 15.52 -3.56
CA TYR A 294 4.43 16.81 -3.07
C TYR A 294 5.32 17.36 -1.94
N CYS A 295 5.58 16.55 -0.91
CA CYS A 295 6.34 17.01 0.26
C CYS A 295 7.81 17.31 -0.06
N LEU A 296 8.40 16.59 -1.01
CA LEU A 296 9.75 16.82 -1.51
C LEU A 296 9.80 17.97 -2.53
N ARG A 297 8.64 18.44 -3.01
CA ARG A 297 8.51 19.44 -4.06
C ARG A 297 9.22 19.01 -5.35
N GLU A 298 9.07 17.72 -5.66
CA GLU A 298 9.62 17.16 -6.88
C GLU A 298 8.99 17.81 -8.12
N THR A 299 9.75 17.83 -9.19
CA THR A 299 9.32 18.40 -10.47
C THR A 299 9.38 17.41 -11.63
N ARG A 300 10.18 16.34 -11.48
CA ARG A 300 10.27 15.26 -12.46
C ARG A 300 9.17 14.25 -12.21
N LEU A 301 8.26 14.13 -13.17
CA LEU A 301 7.15 13.18 -13.09
C LEU A 301 7.61 11.77 -13.48
N PRO A 302 7.02 10.73 -12.88
CA PRO A 302 7.09 9.38 -13.45
C PRO A 302 6.65 9.39 -14.92
N PRO A 303 7.16 8.50 -15.79
CA PRO A 303 6.86 8.51 -17.22
C PRO A 303 5.46 7.92 -17.49
N MET A 304 4.42 8.64 -17.11
CA MET A 304 3.02 8.19 -17.10
C MET A 304 2.53 7.68 -18.45
N ASP A 305 2.89 8.38 -19.53
CA ASP A 305 2.46 8.00 -20.89
C ASP A 305 3.15 6.72 -21.36
N ALA A 306 4.41 6.51 -20.99
CA ALA A 306 5.13 5.28 -21.29
C ALA A 306 4.57 4.09 -20.50
N LEU A 307 4.26 4.28 -19.20
CA LEU A 307 3.62 3.26 -18.36
C LEU A 307 2.25 2.84 -18.93
N ARG A 308 1.42 3.80 -19.35
CA ARG A 308 0.13 3.52 -20.00
C ARG A 308 0.30 2.78 -21.33
N ALA A 309 1.17 3.28 -22.21
CA ALA A 309 1.41 2.69 -23.51
C ALA A 309 1.94 1.25 -23.41
N ALA A 310 2.73 0.96 -22.39
CA ALA A 310 3.24 -0.39 -22.12
C ALA A 310 2.27 -1.28 -21.35
N GLY A 311 1.13 -0.76 -20.89
CA GLY A 311 0.15 -1.51 -20.11
C GLY A 311 0.62 -1.90 -18.72
N VAL A 312 1.58 -1.17 -18.13
CA VAL A 312 2.06 -1.41 -16.76
C VAL A 312 0.94 -1.05 -15.78
N PRO A 313 0.51 -1.96 -14.90
CA PRO A 313 -0.47 -1.63 -13.86
C PRO A 313 0.07 -0.56 -12.92
N MET A 314 -0.72 0.49 -12.66
CA MET A 314 -0.33 1.59 -11.80
C MET A 314 -1.15 1.56 -10.50
N ALA A 315 -0.49 1.42 -9.36
CA ALA A 315 -1.11 1.58 -8.05
C ALA A 315 -0.84 2.97 -7.48
N VAL A 316 -1.70 3.40 -6.56
CA VAL A 316 -1.58 4.67 -5.82
C VAL A 316 -1.58 4.35 -4.33
N SER A 317 -0.63 4.93 -3.60
CA SER A 317 -0.48 4.70 -2.17
C SER A 317 -0.06 5.98 -1.44
N THR A 318 -0.19 5.97 -0.11
CA THR A 318 0.10 7.16 0.71
C THR A 318 1.59 7.37 0.94
N ASP A 319 2.39 6.31 0.93
CA ASP A 319 3.75 6.34 1.46
C ASP A 319 3.80 6.90 2.89
N CYS A 320 2.79 6.60 3.71
CA CYS A 320 2.66 7.18 5.05
C CYS A 320 3.92 6.98 5.89
N ASN A 321 4.74 8.03 5.99
CA ASN A 321 6.01 8.05 6.70
C ASN A 321 6.27 9.40 7.37
N PRO A 322 7.15 9.48 8.39
CA PRO A 322 7.35 10.74 9.12
C PRO A 322 8.19 11.78 8.38
N GLY A 323 8.89 11.40 7.32
CA GLY A 323 9.91 12.23 6.66
C GLY A 323 9.44 12.94 5.42
N THR A 324 8.96 12.17 4.48
CA THR A 324 8.67 12.61 3.11
C THR A 324 7.20 12.54 2.75
N SER A 325 6.37 11.83 3.54
CA SER A 325 4.93 11.72 3.28
C SER A 325 4.14 11.50 4.58
N PRO A 326 3.97 12.52 5.44
CA PRO A 326 3.12 12.38 6.63
C PRO A 326 1.63 12.37 6.26
N LEU A 327 1.27 11.59 5.25
CA LEU A 327 -0.04 11.51 4.62
C LEU A 327 -0.78 10.27 5.14
N THR A 328 -1.94 10.49 5.77
CA THR A 328 -2.80 9.43 6.33
C THR A 328 -4.16 9.37 5.66
N SER A 329 -4.25 9.82 4.40
CA SER A 329 -5.46 9.84 3.60
C SER A 329 -5.20 9.24 2.22
N LEU A 330 -5.79 8.08 1.94
CA LEU A 330 -5.68 7.46 0.61
C LEU A 330 -6.60 8.16 -0.41
N LEU A 331 -7.72 8.74 0.03
CA LEU A 331 -8.57 9.59 -0.81
C LEU A 331 -7.80 10.82 -1.31
N LEU A 332 -7.05 11.48 -0.42
CA LEU A 332 -6.20 12.60 -0.82
C LEU A 332 -5.05 12.15 -1.73
N ALA A 333 -4.44 10.97 -1.47
CA ALA A 333 -3.43 10.42 -2.36
C ALA A 333 -3.98 10.20 -3.79
N MET A 334 -5.20 9.68 -3.93
CA MET A 334 -5.87 9.55 -5.23
C MET A 334 -6.09 10.90 -5.91
N ASN A 335 -6.56 11.92 -5.17
CA ASN A 335 -6.70 13.28 -5.72
C ASN A 335 -5.36 13.86 -6.19
N MET A 336 -4.32 13.71 -5.37
CA MET A 336 -2.96 14.17 -5.72
C MET A 336 -2.42 13.42 -6.94
N ALA A 337 -2.65 12.12 -7.07
CA ALA A 337 -2.26 11.35 -8.26
C ALA A 337 -2.97 11.86 -9.52
N CYS A 338 -4.26 12.17 -9.43
CA CYS A 338 -5.00 12.78 -10.54
C CYS A 338 -4.44 14.17 -10.91
N THR A 339 -4.18 15.00 -9.91
CA THR A 339 -3.78 16.40 -10.13
C THR A 339 -2.32 16.52 -10.55
N LEU A 340 -1.40 15.81 -9.89
CA LEU A 340 0.04 15.92 -10.11
C LEU A 340 0.51 15.01 -11.26
N PHE A 341 0.05 13.74 -11.29
CA PHE A 341 0.50 12.74 -12.27
C PHE A 341 -0.47 12.56 -13.44
N ARG A 342 -1.59 13.30 -13.45
CA ARG A 342 -2.62 13.24 -14.49
C ARG A 342 -3.23 11.83 -14.68
N LEU A 343 -3.42 11.09 -13.58
CA LEU A 343 -4.25 9.91 -13.62
C LEU A 343 -5.71 10.32 -13.81
N THR A 344 -6.44 9.51 -14.55
CA THR A 344 -7.90 9.62 -14.52
C THR A 344 -8.44 9.14 -13.17
N PRO A 345 -9.61 9.60 -12.71
CA PRO A 345 -10.23 9.07 -11.50
C PRO A 345 -10.41 7.55 -11.49
N LEU A 346 -10.64 6.96 -12.68
CA LEU A 346 -10.70 5.50 -12.84
C LEU A 346 -9.34 4.84 -12.58
N GLU A 347 -8.26 5.37 -13.16
CA GLU A 347 -6.90 4.86 -12.90
C GLU A 347 -6.54 4.99 -11.42
N ALA A 348 -6.88 6.11 -10.78
CA ALA A 348 -6.59 6.33 -9.36
C ALA A 348 -7.37 5.34 -8.47
N LEU A 349 -8.66 5.11 -8.72
CA LEU A 349 -9.45 4.15 -7.95
C LEU A 349 -9.03 2.70 -8.23
N ALA A 350 -8.74 2.34 -9.48
CA ALA A 350 -8.15 1.04 -9.82
C ALA A 350 -6.76 0.88 -9.16
N GLY A 351 -6.00 1.97 -9.08
CA GLY A 351 -4.72 2.06 -8.40
C GLY A 351 -4.80 1.83 -6.90
N ALA A 352 -5.84 2.30 -6.24
CA ALA A 352 -6.09 2.11 -4.81
C ALA A 352 -6.90 0.84 -4.49
N THR A 353 -7.17 -0.01 -5.49
CA THR A 353 -7.93 -1.26 -5.34
C THR A 353 -7.23 -2.42 -6.03
N ARG A 354 -7.59 -2.77 -7.28
CA ARG A 354 -7.10 -3.98 -7.97
C ARG A 354 -5.60 -3.98 -8.22
N HIS A 355 -5.02 -2.83 -8.59
CA HIS A 355 -3.58 -2.76 -8.85
C HIS A 355 -2.79 -2.75 -7.53
N ALA A 356 -3.30 -2.10 -6.48
CA ALA A 356 -2.72 -2.19 -5.14
C ALA A 356 -2.79 -3.63 -4.58
N ALA A 357 -3.87 -4.37 -4.85
CA ALA A 357 -3.94 -5.79 -4.51
C ALA A 357 -2.84 -6.60 -5.23
N ALA A 358 -2.62 -6.34 -6.52
CA ALA A 358 -1.55 -6.99 -7.28
C ALA A 358 -0.16 -6.64 -6.72
N ALA A 359 0.09 -5.38 -6.35
CA ALA A 359 1.33 -4.92 -5.72
C ALA A 359 1.62 -5.58 -4.36
N LEU A 360 0.62 -6.24 -3.75
CA LEU A 360 0.75 -6.99 -2.50
C LEU A 360 0.68 -8.52 -2.69
N GLY A 361 0.62 -9.00 -3.94
CA GLY A 361 0.44 -10.43 -4.23
C GLY A 361 -0.95 -10.95 -3.83
N LEU A 362 -1.96 -10.09 -3.80
CA LEU A 362 -3.34 -10.39 -3.41
C LEU A 362 -4.32 -10.36 -4.59
N ALA A 363 -3.84 -10.31 -5.83
CA ALA A 363 -4.69 -10.42 -7.01
C ALA A 363 -5.57 -11.68 -6.95
N GLY A 364 -6.87 -11.54 -7.25
CA GLY A 364 -7.85 -12.61 -7.12
C GLY A 364 -8.31 -12.89 -5.67
N THR A 365 -7.69 -12.28 -4.66
CA THR A 365 -8.14 -12.38 -3.27
C THR A 365 -9.05 -11.21 -2.90
N CYS A 366 -8.64 -9.98 -3.25
CA CYS A 366 -9.37 -8.74 -2.97
C CYS A 366 -9.06 -7.68 -4.04
N GLY A 367 -9.59 -6.47 -3.90
CA GLY A 367 -9.37 -5.34 -4.80
C GLY A 367 -10.36 -5.24 -5.97
N VAL A 368 -11.25 -6.21 -6.10
CA VAL A 368 -12.40 -6.20 -7.03
C VAL A 368 -13.65 -6.74 -6.33
N LEU A 369 -14.84 -6.32 -6.77
CA LEU A 369 -16.07 -7.00 -6.40
C LEU A 369 -16.33 -8.11 -7.43
N ALA A 370 -16.03 -9.33 -7.05
CA ALA A 370 -16.27 -10.52 -7.88
C ALA A 370 -16.56 -11.73 -7.00
N PRO A 371 -17.41 -12.68 -7.45
CA PRO A 371 -17.66 -13.92 -6.73
C PRO A 371 -16.35 -14.65 -6.39
N GLY A 372 -16.23 -15.13 -5.15
CA GLY A 372 -15.03 -15.80 -4.65
C GLY A 372 -13.97 -14.88 -4.03
N CYS A 373 -13.98 -13.57 -4.32
CA CYS A 373 -13.14 -12.59 -3.65
C CYS A 373 -13.58 -12.37 -2.20
N ALA A 374 -12.67 -11.91 -1.36
CA ALA A 374 -13.00 -11.49 -0.01
C ALA A 374 -14.11 -10.43 -0.03
N ALA A 375 -15.07 -10.55 0.88
CA ALA A 375 -16.14 -9.56 1.04
C ALA A 375 -15.62 -8.33 1.79
N ASP A 376 -14.65 -7.66 1.18
CA ASP A 376 -14.02 -6.43 1.65
C ASP A 376 -14.50 -5.29 0.74
N PHE A 377 -15.39 -4.43 1.23
CA PHE A 377 -15.93 -3.31 0.45
C PHE A 377 -16.28 -2.12 1.33
N ALA A 378 -16.35 -0.94 0.71
CA ALA A 378 -16.72 0.29 1.37
C ALA A 378 -17.99 0.88 0.73
N LEU A 379 -18.84 1.48 1.56
CA LEU A 379 -20.06 2.18 1.17
C LEU A 379 -19.81 3.69 1.18
N TRP A 380 -20.25 4.36 0.14
CA TRP A 380 -19.94 5.77 -0.10
C TRP A 380 -21.20 6.61 -0.37
N ARG A 381 -21.22 7.81 0.21
CA ARG A 381 -22.21 8.84 -0.11
C ARG A 381 -21.65 9.74 -1.20
N ILE A 382 -21.75 9.29 -2.44
CA ILE A 382 -21.27 9.97 -3.65
C ILE A 382 -22.28 9.79 -4.78
N ASP A 383 -22.25 10.65 -5.80
CA ASP A 383 -23.10 10.54 -6.97
C ASP A 383 -22.53 9.58 -8.02
N ARG A 384 -21.20 9.45 -8.07
CA ARG A 384 -20.46 8.58 -9.00
C ARG A 384 -19.06 8.23 -8.45
N PRO A 385 -18.45 7.13 -8.90
CA PRO A 385 -17.15 6.67 -8.37
C PRO A 385 -16.01 7.70 -8.50
N ALA A 386 -16.04 8.55 -9.54
CA ALA A 386 -15.06 9.61 -9.76
C ALA A 386 -14.96 10.62 -8.59
N ASP A 387 -16.03 10.78 -7.79
CA ASP A 387 -16.08 11.73 -6.70
C ASP A 387 -15.07 11.38 -5.58
N LEU A 388 -14.66 10.10 -5.48
CA LEU A 388 -13.66 9.64 -4.51
C LEU A 388 -12.28 10.26 -4.74
N ALA A 389 -11.94 10.57 -5.99
CA ALA A 389 -10.67 11.23 -6.33
C ALA A 389 -10.82 12.75 -6.52
N TYR A 390 -12.05 13.28 -6.48
CA TYR A 390 -12.32 14.70 -6.75
C TYR A 390 -12.24 15.55 -5.49
N ALA A 391 -12.90 15.15 -4.41
CA ALA A 391 -13.02 15.97 -3.22
C ALA A 391 -11.79 15.89 -2.32
N MET A 392 -11.21 17.04 -1.97
CA MET A 392 -10.08 17.13 -1.04
C MET A 392 -10.58 17.39 0.38
N GLY A 393 -10.20 16.53 1.33
CA GLY A 393 -10.51 16.72 2.75
C GLY A 393 -11.94 16.33 3.15
N LEU A 394 -12.75 15.82 2.22
CA LEU A 394 -14.06 15.23 2.51
C LEU A 394 -13.89 13.70 2.58
N ASN A 395 -14.37 13.12 3.66
CA ASN A 395 -14.51 11.67 3.76
C ASN A 395 -15.99 11.28 3.56
N PRO A 396 -16.36 10.74 2.37
CA PRO A 396 -17.73 10.32 2.09
C PRO A 396 -18.02 8.87 2.52
N CYS A 397 -17.11 8.20 3.23
CA CYS A 397 -17.29 6.81 3.67
C CYS A 397 -18.44 6.72 4.69
N MET A 398 -19.42 5.89 4.39
CA MET A 398 -20.58 5.64 5.25
C MET A 398 -20.41 4.39 6.11
N GLY A 399 -19.59 3.45 5.66
CA GLY A 399 -19.35 2.20 6.35
C GLY A 399 -18.37 1.32 5.59
N VAL A 400 -17.79 0.40 6.30
CA VAL A 400 -16.81 -0.55 5.78
C VAL A 400 -17.27 -1.96 6.11
N VAL A 401 -17.12 -2.86 5.18
CA VAL A 401 -17.34 -4.29 5.36
C VAL A 401 -16.01 -5.00 5.17
N LYS A 402 -15.63 -5.79 6.18
CA LYS A 402 -14.41 -6.58 6.18
C LYS A 402 -14.74 -8.04 6.40
N ASP A 403 -14.32 -8.91 5.45
CA ASP A 403 -14.66 -10.34 5.46
C ASP A 403 -16.17 -10.57 5.68
N GLY A 404 -17.03 -9.72 5.08
CA GLY A 404 -18.48 -9.81 5.16
C GLY A 404 -19.12 -9.27 6.44
N VAL A 405 -18.35 -8.64 7.32
CA VAL A 405 -18.83 -8.05 8.58
C VAL A 405 -18.71 -6.54 8.52
N VAL A 406 -19.78 -5.83 8.89
CA VAL A 406 -19.77 -4.36 9.03
C VAL A 406 -18.86 -3.98 10.22
N VAL A 407 -17.97 -3.02 10.06
CA VAL A 407 -16.95 -2.64 11.05
C VAL A 407 -16.89 -1.13 11.26
#